data_b757144ed7e153c9399f05f8dfbcb94a
#
_entry.id   b757144ed7e153c9399f05f8dfbcb94a
#
_cell.length_a   1.000
_cell.length_b   1.000
_cell.length_c   1.000
_cell.angle_alpha   90.00
_cell.angle_beta   90.00
_cell.angle_gamma   90.00
#
_symmetry.space_group_name_H-M   'P 1'
#
loop_
_entity.id
_entity.type
_entity.pdbx_description
1 polymer ?
#
loop_
_entity_poly.entity_id
_entity_poly.type
_entity_poly.pdbx_seq_one_letter_code
_entity_poly.pdbx_strand_id
1 'polypeptide(L)'
;MKRAYLIEIKPTTEQISKIRQTIGVCRYVYNLYISKNKEVYESEGKFLSGYDFSKWLNNIHTKECDQWIKEVSSKAVKQAIMNGDKAFKRFFKGLSKFPRYKKKKKQDVKCYFPKNNKTDWTVERHRVKVPTIGWIRLKEYGYISKNTTVKSGTVYQRAGRYYVSILCEVKEVKSNVTLNAVGLGIDLGIKDFAVRSDGKTHKNINKTVQVKKIEKRLKREQRSLSRKFENIRKRGEQPAVNKRANIDKNILRVQKLHARLANIRLAYVKSIVNDVVKTKPTFITVEDLNVKGMMKNKHLSKAVAQQCFYAFKTLLSTKCREYGIELRQVDRFYPSSKTCSCCGQKKSDLKLSDRVYTCDCGNVIDRDLNASINLLQAKKYTILT
;
A
#
# COMPACT_ATOMS: atom_id res chain seq x y z
N MET A 1 14.99 14.69 2.85
CA MET A 1 13.79 13.92 2.39
C MET A 1 13.49 12.77 3.34
N LYS A 2 12.20 12.42 3.56
CA LYS A 2 11.83 11.24 4.37
C LYS A 2 11.50 10.05 3.45
N ARG A 3 12.11 8.89 3.72
CA ARG A 3 11.91 7.66 2.94
C ARG A 3 11.60 6.48 3.84
N ALA A 4 10.59 5.68 3.48
CA ALA A 4 10.25 4.45 4.18
C ALA A 4 10.86 3.23 3.46
N TYR A 5 11.58 2.41 4.20
CA TYR A 5 12.16 1.15 3.73
C TYR A 5 11.38 -0.01 4.31
N LEU A 6 10.94 -0.91 3.45
CA LEU A 6 10.22 -2.12 3.83
C LEU A 6 11.11 -3.33 3.59
N ILE A 7 11.41 -4.09 4.66
CA ILE A 7 12.35 -5.20 4.62
C ILE A 7 11.74 -6.41 5.33
N GLU A 8 11.94 -7.61 4.78
CA GLU A 8 11.62 -8.87 5.45
C GLU A 8 12.67 -9.15 6.54
N ILE A 9 12.21 -9.51 7.75
CA ILE A 9 13.06 -9.83 8.90
C ILE A 9 12.95 -11.31 9.26
N LYS A 10 14.03 -11.84 9.85
CA LYS A 10 14.13 -13.22 10.32
C LYS A 10 14.24 -13.23 11.86
N PRO A 11 13.14 -13.05 12.59
CA PRO A 11 13.16 -13.09 14.03
C PRO A 11 13.33 -14.52 14.55
N THR A 12 13.97 -14.69 15.72
CA THR A 12 14.02 -15.94 16.48
C THR A 12 12.64 -16.28 17.06
N THR A 13 12.47 -17.49 17.58
CA THR A 13 11.21 -17.93 18.22
C THR A 13 10.83 -17.01 19.40
N GLU A 14 11.80 -16.64 20.22
CA GLU A 14 11.61 -15.72 21.33
C GLU A 14 11.19 -14.31 20.87
N GLN A 15 11.86 -13.79 19.83
CA GLN A 15 11.50 -12.51 19.25
C GLN A 15 10.10 -12.54 18.61
N ILE A 16 9.70 -13.65 17.99
CA ILE A 16 8.35 -13.87 17.46
C ILE A 16 7.33 -13.77 18.60
N SER A 17 7.60 -14.38 19.75
CA SER A 17 6.74 -14.30 20.93
C SER A 17 6.58 -12.85 21.38
N LYS A 18 7.67 -12.10 21.57
CA LYS A 18 7.67 -10.68 21.95
C LYS A 18 6.92 -9.79 20.93
N ILE A 19 7.11 -10.04 19.63
CA ILE A 19 6.37 -9.32 18.58
C ILE A 19 4.87 -9.57 18.70
N ARG A 20 4.46 -10.83 18.85
CA ARG A 20 3.05 -11.21 18.96
C ARG A 20 2.40 -10.65 20.23
N GLN A 21 3.10 -10.69 21.33
CA GLN A 21 2.70 -10.09 22.61
C GLN A 21 2.49 -8.59 22.45
N THR A 22 3.49 -7.86 21.94
CA THR A 22 3.39 -6.40 21.71
C THR A 22 2.20 -6.04 20.81
N ILE A 23 1.98 -6.79 19.73
CA ILE A 23 0.83 -6.58 18.85
C ILE A 23 -0.49 -6.85 19.56
N GLY A 24 -0.53 -7.88 20.41
CA GLY A 24 -1.69 -8.23 21.22
C GLY A 24 -2.07 -7.11 22.17
N VAL A 25 -1.09 -6.62 22.94
CA VAL A 25 -1.23 -5.49 23.87
C VAL A 25 -1.68 -4.22 23.16
N CYS A 26 -1.02 -3.84 22.04
CA CYS A 26 -1.41 -2.65 21.28
C CYS A 26 -2.86 -2.72 20.76
N ARG A 27 -3.32 -3.92 20.37
CA ARG A 27 -4.72 -4.12 19.96
C ARG A 27 -5.67 -3.99 21.13
N TYR A 28 -5.34 -4.61 22.25
CA TYR A 28 -6.14 -4.56 23.49
C TYR A 28 -6.32 -3.14 23.95
N VAL A 29 -5.22 -2.41 24.15
CA VAL A 29 -5.22 -1.02 24.61
C VAL A 29 -5.97 -0.08 23.66
N TYR A 30 -5.84 -0.28 22.35
CA TYR A 30 -6.66 0.46 21.37
C TYR A 30 -8.15 0.21 21.57
N ASN A 31 -8.55 -1.04 21.80
CA ASN A 31 -9.94 -1.40 22.02
C ASN A 31 -10.45 -0.88 23.38
N LEU A 32 -9.63 -0.98 24.43
CA LEU A 32 -9.93 -0.46 25.74
C LEU A 32 -10.15 1.06 25.71
N TYR A 33 -9.34 1.79 24.94
CA TYR A 33 -9.53 3.21 24.72
C TYR A 33 -10.90 3.53 24.07
N ILE A 34 -11.33 2.72 23.09
CA ILE A 34 -12.66 2.88 22.49
C ILE A 34 -13.77 2.60 23.50
N SER A 35 -13.66 1.51 24.29
CA SER A 35 -14.64 1.16 25.32
C SER A 35 -14.76 2.27 26.36
N LYS A 36 -13.62 2.73 26.92
CA LYS A 36 -13.61 3.77 27.96
C LYS A 36 -14.19 5.10 27.45
N ASN A 37 -13.91 5.49 26.21
CA ASN A 37 -14.56 6.67 25.62
C ASN A 37 -16.07 6.53 25.45
N LYS A 38 -16.57 5.33 25.18
CA LYS A 38 -18.03 5.10 25.15
C LYS A 38 -18.64 5.28 26.55
N GLU A 39 -18.04 4.66 27.56
CA GLU A 39 -18.50 4.77 28.94
C GLU A 39 -18.53 6.23 29.43
N VAL A 40 -17.41 6.95 29.25
CA VAL A 40 -17.30 8.37 29.67
C VAL A 40 -18.27 9.27 28.89
N TYR A 41 -18.49 8.98 27.61
CA TYR A 41 -19.44 9.76 26.84
C TYR A 41 -20.89 9.49 27.26
N GLU A 42 -21.25 8.25 27.57
CA GLU A 42 -22.57 7.86 28.05
C GLU A 42 -22.87 8.42 29.45
N SER A 43 -21.84 8.48 30.33
CA SER A 43 -22.01 8.97 31.71
C SER A 43 -21.89 10.49 31.87
N GLU A 44 -20.95 11.11 31.16
CA GLU A 44 -20.57 12.52 31.36
C GLU A 44 -20.75 13.41 30.13
N GLY A 45 -21.10 12.85 28.96
CA GLY A 45 -21.16 13.59 27.68
C GLY A 45 -19.78 14.09 27.17
N LYS A 46 -18.68 13.64 27.79
CA LYS A 46 -17.33 14.14 27.51
C LYS A 46 -16.51 13.15 26.70
N PHE A 47 -15.53 13.67 25.99
CA PHE A 47 -14.53 12.89 25.26
C PHE A 47 -13.21 12.82 26.04
N LEU A 48 -12.76 11.61 26.32
CA LEU A 48 -11.49 11.36 27.00
C LEU A 48 -10.34 11.43 25.98
N SER A 49 -9.41 12.38 26.16
CA SER A 49 -8.27 12.51 25.28
C SER A 49 -7.30 11.32 25.39
N GLY A 50 -6.50 11.07 24.34
CA GLY A 50 -5.48 10.02 24.39
C GLY A 50 -4.43 10.22 25.48
N TYR A 51 -4.18 11.47 25.91
CA TYR A 51 -3.25 11.77 27.01
C TYR A 51 -3.87 11.45 28.37
N ASP A 52 -5.11 11.84 28.60
CA ASP A 52 -5.80 11.57 29.87
C ASP A 52 -6.06 10.08 30.05
N PHE A 53 -6.47 9.39 28.97
CA PHE A 53 -6.55 7.93 28.99
C PHE A 53 -5.18 7.29 29.28
N SER A 54 -4.08 7.81 28.75
CA SER A 54 -2.75 7.27 29.03
C SER A 54 -2.36 7.46 30.51
N LYS A 55 -2.74 8.58 31.14
CA LYS A 55 -2.55 8.80 32.59
C LYS A 55 -3.38 7.80 33.39
N TRP A 56 -4.66 7.66 33.08
CA TRP A 56 -5.54 6.69 33.72
C TRP A 56 -5.02 5.26 33.60
N LEU A 57 -4.63 4.84 32.40
CA LEU A 57 -4.10 3.51 32.12
C LEU A 57 -2.86 3.20 32.95
N ASN A 58 -1.89 4.12 33.03
CA ASN A 58 -0.63 3.89 33.74
C ASN A 58 -0.73 4.00 35.24
N ASN A 59 -1.56 4.92 35.76
CA ASN A 59 -1.60 5.28 37.18
C ASN A 59 -2.66 4.51 37.96
N ILE A 60 -3.72 4.08 37.29
CA ILE A 60 -4.85 3.38 37.88
C ILE A 60 -4.97 1.96 37.33
N HIS A 61 -5.41 1.82 36.08
CA HIS A 61 -5.80 0.54 35.50
C HIS A 61 -4.70 -0.53 35.54
N THR A 62 -3.45 -0.19 35.16
CA THR A 62 -2.34 -1.16 35.17
C THR A 62 -1.79 -1.48 36.56
N LYS A 63 -2.20 -0.78 37.58
CA LYS A 63 -1.88 -1.13 38.98
C LYS A 63 -2.89 -2.11 39.54
N GLU A 64 -4.15 -1.94 39.19
CA GLU A 64 -5.27 -2.69 39.75
C GLU A 64 -5.56 -3.99 38.95
N CYS A 65 -5.45 -3.95 37.62
CA CYS A 65 -5.92 -5.04 36.76
C CYS A 65 -4.85 -5.59 35.80
N ASP A 66 -4.48 -4.85 34.78
CA ASP A 66 -3.77 -5.34 33.59
C ASP A 66 -2.26 -5.06 33.64
N GLN A 67 -1.55 -5.52 34.66
CA GLN A 67 -0.09 -5.31 34.83
C GLN A 67 0.74 -5.81 33.64
N TRP A 68 0.27 -6.86 32.97
CA TRP A 68 0.92 -7.46 31.78
C TRP A 68 1.08 -6.48 30.60
N ILE A 69 0.35 -5.36 30.59
CA ILE A 69 0.54 -4.29 29.60
C ILE A 69 1.96 -3.69 29.69
N LYS A 70 2.56 -3.69 30.88
CA LYS A 70 3.91 -3.15 31.13
C LYS A 70 5.04 -4.07 30.62
N GLU A 71 4.76 -5.32 30.29
CA GLU A 71 5.76 -6.26 29.75
C GLU A 71 6.21 -5.92 28.33
N VAL A 72 5.51 -5.04 27.63
CA VAL A 72 5.84 -4.60 26.28
C VAL A 72 6.26 -3.14 26.25
N SER A 73 6.74 -2.69 25.08
CA SER A 73 7.17 -1.29 24.89
C SER A 73 6.07 -0.29 25.22
N SER A 74 6.27 0.53 26.26
CA SER A 74 5.38 1.65 26.62
C SER A 74 5.16 2.62 25.45
N LYS A 75 6.18 2.82 24.60
CA LYS A 75 6.09 3.66 23.39
C LYS A 75 5.10 3.08 22.36
N ALA A 76 5.10 1.75 22.17
CA ALA A 76 4.16 1.10 21.28
C ALA A 76 2.72 1.16 21.82
N VAL A 77 2.56 1.00 23.14
CA VAL A 77 1.28 1.15 23.84
C VAL A 77 0.74 2.57 23.71
N LYS A 78 1.56 3.58 24.03
CA LYS A 78 1.17 5.00 23.90
C LYS A 78 0.77 5.32 22.44
N GLN A 79 1.50 4.79 21.45
CA GLN A 79 1.14 5.00 20.05
C GLN A 79 -0.19 4.33 19.67
N ALA A 80 -0.52 3.18 20.25
CA ALA A 80 -1.82 2.54 20.03
C ALA A 80 -2.97 3.42 20.56
N ILE A 81 -2.81 4.04 21.72
CA ILE A 81 -3.76 5.02 22.30
C ILE A 81 -3.91 6.22 21.35
N MET A 82 -2.79 6.83 20.94
CA MET A 82 -2.80 7.98 20.03
C MET A 82 -3.40 7.68 18.66
N ASN A 83 -3.33 6.44 18.20
CA ASN A 83 -4.03 6.02 16.98
C ASN A 83 -5.55 5.95 17.18
N GLY A 84 -6.02 5.58 18.38
CA GLY A 84 -7.43 5.65 18.78
C GLY A 84 -7.92 7.08 18.85
N ASP A 85 -7.18 7.96 19.53
CA ASP A 85 -7.46 9.39 19.63
C ASP A 85 -7.59 10.06 18.24
N LYS A 86 -6.63 9.78 17.34
CA LYS A 86 -6.71 10.26 15.96
C LYS A 86 -7.94 9.72 15.21
N ALA A 87 -8.36 8.48 15.47
CA ALA A 87 -9.54 7.91 14.82
C ALA A 87 -10.81 8.63 15.28
N PHE A 88 -10.96 8.95 16.58
CA PHE A 88 -12.06 9.76 17.08
C PHE A 88 -12.02 11.19 16.55
N LYS A 89 -10.87 11.86 16.57
CA LYS A 89 -10.72 13.22 15.99
C LYS A 89 -11.12 13.29 14.51
N ARG A 90 -10.85 12.24 13.74
CA ARG A 90 -11.31 12.14 12.35
C ARG A 90 -12.82 11.91 12.25
N PHE A 91 -13.38 11.14 13.16
CA PHE A 91 -14.83 10.93 13.25
C PHE A 91 -15.56 12.24 13.56
N PHE A 92 -15.14 12.97 14.58
CA PHE A 92 -15.75 14.27 14.93
C PHE A 92 -15.63 15.32 13.81
N LYS A 93 -14.59 15.23 12.98
CA LYS A 93 -14.44 16.07 11.78
C LYS A 93 -15.26 15.59 10.56
N GLY A 94 -16.10 14.56 10.68
CA GLY A 94 -16.87 13.99 9.58
C GLY A 94 -16.01 13.24 8.52
N LEU A 95 -14.69 13.10 8.74
CA LEU A 95 -13.75 12.51 7.79
C LEU A 95 -13.74 10.98 7.82
N SER A 96 -14.36 10.33 8.79
CA SER A 96 -14.44 8.88 8.93
C SER A 96 -15.67 8.46 9.72
N LYS A 97 -16.07 7.18 9.57
CA LYS A 97 -17.08 6.57 10.45
C LYS A 97 -16.52 6.35 11.85
N PHE A 98 -17.41 6.08 12.82
CA PHE A 98 -17.07 5.77 14.21
C PHE A 98 -15.95 4.70 14.30
N PRO A 99 -14.96 4.85 15.21
CA PRO A 99 -13.85 3.91 15.34
C PRO A 99 -14.33 2.49 15.66
N ARG A 100 -13.79 1.50 14.95
CA ARG A 100 -14.17 0.10 15.12
C ARG A 100 -13.16 -0.65 16.00
N TYR A 101 -13.64 -1.60 16.81
CA TYR A 101 -12.79 -2.53 17.53
C TYR A 101 -11.92 -3.35 16.58
N LYS A 102 -10.64 -3.48 16.94
CA LYS A 102 -9.69 -4.32 16.20
C LYS A 102 -9.85 -5.78 16.58
N LYS A 103 -9.96 -6.66 15.57
CA LYS A 103 -10.11 -8.12 15.75
C LYS A 103 -8.86 -8.85 15.29
N LYS A 104 -8.36 -9.84 16.08
CA LYS A 104 -7.16 -10.64 15.80
C LYS A 104 -7.14 -11.26 14.38
N LYS A 105 -8.32 -11.71 13.89
CA LYS A 105 -8.44 -12.44 12.60
C LYS A 105 -8.70 -11.57 11.38
N LYS A 106 -9.05 -10.28 11.55
CA LYS A 106 -9.56 -9.44 10.46
C LYS A 106 -8.70 -8.21 10.14
N GLN A 107 -7.59 -8.00 10.82
CA GLN A 107 -6.79 -6.78 10.68
C GLN A 107 -5.31 -7.07 10.58
N ASP A 108 -4.60 -6.12 9.96
CA ASP A 108 -3.15 -6.10 9.93
C ASP A 108 -2.58 -6.17 11.34
N VAL A 109 -1.73 -7.15 11.53
CA VAL A 109 -1.07 -7.41 12.81
C VAL A 109 0.22 -6.61 12.79
N LYS A 110 0.21 -5.43 13.41
CA LYS A 110 1.34 -4.50 13.43
C LYS A 110 1.49 -3.76 14.74
N CYS A 111 2.73 -3.46 15.12
CA CYS A 111 3.08 -2.55 16.19
C CYS A 111 4.01 -1.45 15.66
N TYR A 112 3.75 -0.22 16.07
CA TYR A 112 4.50 0.95 15.68
C TYR A 112 5.35 1.43 16.85
N PHE A 113 6.62 1.73 16.56
CA PHE A 113 7.57 2.26 17.53
C PHE A 113 8.08 3.62 17.04
N PRO A 114 7.73 4.72 17.71
CA PRO A 114 8.37 6.02 17.45
C PRO A 114 9.82 5.98 17.92
N LYS A 115 10.66 6.81 17.35
CA LYS A 115 12.01 7.04 17.87
C LYS A 115 11.99 8.27 18.76
N ASN A 116 12.22 8.06 20.05
CA ASN A 116 12.34 9.16 21.01
C ASN A 116 13.80 9.36 21.47
N ASN A 117 14.60 8.28 21.51
CA ASN A 117 16.00 8.30 21.97
C ASN A 117 16.94 7.88 20.82
N LYS A 118 18.19 8.32 20.88
CA LYS A 118 19.20 8.00 19.85
C LYS A 118 19.41 6.49 19.68
N THR A 119 19.29 5.70 20.74
CA THR A 119 19.55 4.26 20.77
C THR A 119 18.34 3.37 20.49
N ASP A 120 17.13 3.92 20.35
CA ASP A 120 15.90 3.13 20.17
C ASP A 120 15.93 2.28 18.89
N TRP A 121 16.45 2.86 17.82
CA TRP A 121 16.59 2.22 16.53
C TRP A 121 18.02 2.33 16.04
N THR A 122 18.61 1.23 15.65
CA THR A 122 19.93 1.18 14.99
C THR A 122 19.83 0.28 13.78
N VAL A 123 20.36 0.74 12.64
CA VAL A 123 20.37 -0.03 11.40
C VAL A 123 21.81 -0.34 11.02
N GLU A 124 22.10 -1.62 10.83
CA GLU A 124 23.33 -2.12 10.28
C GLU A 124 23.10 -2.78 8.91
N ARG A 125 24.15 -3.21 8.27
CA ARG A 125 24.08 -3.80 6.92
C ARG A 125 23.13 -4.98 6.83
N HIS A 126 23.06 -5.84 7.87
CA HIS A 126 22.33 -7.11 7.85
C HIS A 126 21.39 -7.31 9.05
N ARG A 127 21.32 -6.35 9.96
CA ARG A 127 20.45 -6.41 11.13
C ARG A 127 19.92 -5.05 11.53
N VAL A 128 18.81 -5.05 12.24
CA VAL A 128 18.18 -3.85 12.79
C VAL A 128 17.87 -4.07 14.28
N LYS A 129 18.18 -3.09 15.12
CA LYS A 129 17.75 -3.06 16.52
C LYS A 129 16.35 -2.44 16.58
N VAL A 130 15.41 -3.22 17.12
CA VAL A 130 14.02 -2.78 17.34
C VAL A 130 13.81 -2.59 18.84
N PRO A 131 13.20 -1.49 19.29
CA PRO A 131 12.98 -1.24 20.73
C PRO A 131 12.31 -2.45 21.41
N THR A 132 12.81 -2.86 22.59
CA THR A 132 12.36 -3.99 23.41
C THR A 132 12.47 -5.39 22.79
N ILE A 133 12.60 -5.50 21.46
CA ILE A 133 12.74 -6.80 20.78
C ILE A 133 14.21 -7.14 20.55
N GLY A 134 15.09 -6.13 20.46
CA GLY A 134 16.52 -6.32 20.26
C GLY A 134 16.92 -6.39 18.78
N TRP A 135 18.10 -6.98 18.53
CA TRP A 135 18.66 -7.12 17.19
C TRP A 135 17.99 -8.22 16.39
N ILE A 136 17.46 -7.88 15.22
CA ILE A 136 16.79 -8.82 14.31
C ILE A 136 17.53 -8.83 12.97
N ARG A 137 17.79 -10.02 12.44
CA ARG A 137 18.43 -10.21 11.14
C ARG A 137 17.50 -9.77 9.99
N LEU A 138 18.04 -8.99 9.06
CA LEU A 138 17.37 -8.61 7.82
C LEU A 138 17.54 -9.71 6.77
N LYS A 139 16.60 -9.81 5.85
CA LYS A 139 16.71 -10.72 4.70
C LYS A 139 17.51 -10.07 3.57
N GLU A 140 17.27 -8.79 3.32
CA GLU A 140 18.00 -7.97 2.36
C GLU A 140 19.18 -7.28 3.07
N TYR A 141 20.38 -7.33 2.47
CA TYR A 141 21.59 -6.72 3.03
C TYR A 141 21.92 -5.40 2.34
N GLY A 142 22.31 -4.41 3.13
CA GLY A 142 22.74 -3.11 2.60
C GLY A 142 21.64 -2.28 1.94
N TYR A 143 20.37 -2.66 2.09
CA TYR A 143 19.23 -1.92 1.50
C TYR A 143 19.00 -0.55 2.16
N ILE A 144 19.38 -0.41 3.42
CA ILE A 144 19.42 0.89 4.11
C ILE A 144 20.89 1.23 4.35
N SER A 145 21.29 2.45 4.00
CA SER A 145 22.64 2.94 4.23
C SER A 145 22.99 2.94 5.71
N LYS A 146 24.24 2.61 6.06
CA LYS A 146 24.75 2.74 7.43
C LYS A 146 24.59 4.21 7.89
N ASN A 147 24.40 4.40 9.19
CA ASN A 147 24.26 5.72 9.82
C ASN A 147 23.05 6.52 9.37
N THR A 148 22.06 5.91 8.71
CA THR A 148 20.81 6.58 8.36
C THR A 148 20.00 6.93 9.61
N THR A 149 19.57 8.18 9.72
CA THR A 149 18.74 8.62 10.85
C THR A 149 17.34 8.05 10.75
N VAL A 150 17.04 7.12 11.66
CA VAL A 150 15.69 6.53 11.76
C VAL A 150 14.76 7.47 12.53
N LYS A 151 13.57 7.71 12.05
CA LYS A 151 12.52 8.51 12.72
C LYS A 151 11.47 7.63 13.42
N SER A 152 11.18 6.47 12.85
CA SER A 152 10.21 5.51 13.42
C SER A 152 10.28 4.18 12.68
N GLY A 153 9.66 3.17 13.24
CA GLY A 153 9.51 1.89 12.56
C GLY A 153 8.21 1.17 12.92
N THR A 154 7.78 0.30 12.04
CA THR A 154 6.61 -0.55 12.23
C THR A 154 7.01 -1.99 11.97
N VAL A 155 6.79 -2.87 12.95
CA VAL A 155 6.94 -4.32 12.79
C VAL A 155 5.57 -4.93 12.53
N TYR A 156 5.46 -5.84 11.56
CA TYR A 156 4.21 -6.51 11.27
C TYR A 156 4.39 -7.91 10.69
N GLN A 157 3.35 -8.73 10.83
CA GLN A 157 3.26 -10.06 10.25
C GLN A 157 2.33 -10.05 9.04
N ARG A 158 2.77 -10.66 7.92
CA ARG A 158 1.96 -10.85 6.72
C ARG A 158 2.24 -12.21 6.10
N ALA A 159 1.18 -12.99 5.86
CA ALA A 159 1.27 -14.31 5.22
C ALA A 159 2.33 -15.24 5.85
N GLY A 160 2.45 -15.24 7.18
CA GLY A 160 3.40 -16.06 7.94
C GLY A 160 4.83 -15.54 7.94
N ARG A 161 5.10 -14.36 7.37
CA ARG A 161 6.42 -13.70 7.38
C ARG A 161 6.37 -12.43 8.19
N TYR A 162 7.54 -11.98 8.66
CA TYR A 162 7.70 -10.77 9.45
C TYR A 162 8.43 -9.70 8.65
N TYR A 163 8.00 -8.48 8.81
CA TYR A 163 8.52 -7.32 8.10
C TYR A 163 8.73 -6.16 9.05
N VAL A 164 9.71 -5.34 8.74
CA VAL A 164 9.89 -4.03 9.35
C VAL A 164 9.80 -2.95 8.28
N SER A 165 9.00 -1.93 8.55
CA SER A 165 8.99 -0.70 7.76
C SER A 165 9.64 0.39 8.57
N ILE A 166 10.77 0.92 8.10
CA ILE A 166 11.59 1.91 8.81
C ILE A 166 11.52 3.22 8.06
N LEU A 167 11.06 4.28 8.74
CA LEU A 167 11.06 5.64 8.22
C LEU A 167 12.40 6.30 8.53
N CYS A 168 13.14 6.61 7.49
CA CYS A 168 14.46 7.23 7.58
C CYS A 168 14.45 8.64 7.01
N GLU A 169 15.33 9.48 7.55
CA GLU A 169 15.70 10.73 6.95
C GLU A 169 16.92 10.51 6.04
N VAL A 170 16.73 10.78 4.76
CA VAL A 170 17.75 10.60 3.73
C VAL A 170 18.15 11.98 3.21
N LYS A 171 19.43 12.22 3.03
CA LYS A 171 19.90 13.43 2.35
C LYS A 171 19.28 13.47 0.95
N GLU A 172 18.77 14.60 0.55
CA GLU A 172 18.34 14.79 -0.83
C GLU A 172 19.57 14.73 -1.73
N VAL A 173 19.71 13.67 -2.44
CA VAL A 173 20.59 13.62 -3.59
C VAL A 173 19.77 14.24 -4.72
N LYS A 174 19.91 15.57 -4.92
CA LYS A 174 19.55 16.13 -6.21
C LYS A 174 20.51 15.48 -7.19
N SER A 175 20.03 14.49 -7.92
CA SER A 175 20.82 13.93 -9.01
C SER A 175 20.95 15.03 -10.05
N ASN A 176 22.18 15.51 -10.29
CA ASN A 176 22.50 16.36 -11.44
C ASN A 176 22.40 15.48 -12.72
N VAL A 177 21.19 14.97 -12.94
CA VAL A 177 20.92 14.14 -14.13
C VAL A 177 20.60 15.10 -15.25
N THR A 178 21.44 15.11 -16.27
CA THR A 178 21.11 15.78 -17.53
C THR A 178 19.87 15.11 -18.12
N LEU A 179 18.79 15.87 -18.21
CA LEU A 179 17.53 15.42 -18.79
C LEU A 179 17.61 15.55 -20.32
N ASN A 180 16.94 14.66 -21.02
CA ASN A 180 16.79 14.75 -22.48
C ASN A 180 15.80 15.90 -22.80
N ALA A 181 15.96 16.55 -23.95
CA ALA A 181 15.07 17.64 -24.35
C ALA A 181 13.63 17.21 -24.64
N VAL A 182 13.36 15.90 -24.71
CA VAL A 182 12.08 15.33 -25.13
C VAL A 182 11.24 14.93 -23.91
N GLY A 183 9.95 15.29 -23.93
CA GLY A 183 8.95 14.81 -22.96
C GLY A 183 8.43 13.42 -23.31
N LEU A 184 7.58 12.86 -22.47
CA LEU A 184 6.96 11.55 -22.64
C LEU A 184 5.48 11.56 -22.24
N GLY A 185 4.58 11.15 -23.16
CA GLY A 185 3.18 10.87 -22.86
C GLY A 185 2.97 9.39 -22.54
N ILE A 186 2.13 9.08 -21.54
CA ILE A 186 1.84 7.70 -21.14
C ILE A 186 0.34 7.52 -20.98
N ASP A 187 -0.25 6.68 -21.84
CA ASP A 187 -1.61 6.19 -21.71
C ASP A 187 -1.66 4.91 -20.86
N LEU A 188 -2.59 4.83 -19.90
CA LEU A 188 -2.73 3.70 -18.96
C LEU A 188 -3.99 2.91 -19.26
N GLY A 189 -3.84 1.63 -19.59
CA GLY A 189 -4.91 0.77 -20.03
C GLY A 189 -5.09 -0.54 -19.26
N ILE A 190 -6.17 -1.25 -19.58
CA ILE A 190 -6.47 -2.62 -19.11
C ILE A 190 -5.99 -3.67 -20.11
N LYS A 191 -6.02 -3.38 -21.42
CA LYS A 191 -5.51 -4.29 -22.46
C LYS A 191 -4.01 -4.44 -22.33
N ASP A 192 -3.31 -3.38 -22.48
CA ASP A 192 -1.91 -3.19 -22.13
C ASP A 192 -1.85 -2.33 -20.87
N PHE A 193 -0.77 -2.42 -20.12
CA PHE A 193 -0.65 -1.66 -18.87
C PHE A 193 -0.38 -0.19 -19.14
N ALA A 194 0.52 0.09 -20.07
CA ALA A 194 0.90 1.44 -20.46
C ALA A 194 1.40 1.45 -21.91
N VAL A 195 0.98 2.45 -22.68
CA VAL A 195 1.50 2.77 -24.01
C VAL A 195 2.18 4.12 -23.93
N ARG A 196 3.41 4.22 -24.43
CA ARG A 196 4.24 5.42 -24.39
C ARG A 196 4.24 6.09 -25.76
N SER A 197 4.38 7.41 -25.79
CA SER A 197 4.43 8.20 -27.02
C SER A 197 5.67 7.91 -27.89
N ASP A 198 6.69 7.24 -27.35
CA ASP A 198 7.85 6.74 -28.10
C ASP A 198 7.59 5.36 -28.75
N GLY A 199 6.33 4.88 -28.77
CA GLY A 199 5.92 3.60 -29.36
C GLY A 199 6.10 2.39 -28.45
N LYS A 200 6.76 2.51 -27.30
CA LYS A 200 6.98 1.39 -26.39
C LYS A 200 5.72 1.03 -25.63
N THR A 201 5.35 -0.25 -25.66
CA THR A 201 4.16 -0.80 -25.00
C THR A 201 4.53 -1.74 -23.86
N HIS A 202 3.97 -1.51 -22.67
CA HIS A 202 4.09 -2.39 -21.52
C HIS A 202 2.86 -3.28 -21.41
N LYS A 203 3.03 -4.58 -21.66
CA LYS A 203 1.94 -5.57 -21.65
C LYS A 203 1.31 -5.72 -20.27
N ASN A 204 0.05 -6.16 -20.21
CA ASN A 204 -0.61 -6.44 -18.93
C ASN A 204 -0.08 -7.73 -18.30
N ILE A 205 0.67 -7.63 -17.18
CA ILE A 205 1.25 -8.76 -16.45
C ILE A 205 0.19 -9.78 -16.00
N ASN A 206 -1.05 -9.35 -15.76
CA ASN A 206 -2.13 -10.22 -15.31
C ASN A 206 -2.59 -11.21 -16.39
N LYS A 207 -2.27 -10.96 -17.64
CA LYS A 207 -2.57 -11.87 -18.77
C LYS A 207 -1.53 -12.97 -18.95
N THR A 208 -0.40 -12.92 -18.26
CA THR A 208 0.67 -13.92 -18.36
C THR A 208 0.25 -15.28 -17.83
N VAL A 209 0.81 -16.34 -18.40
CA VAL A 209 0.57 -17.73 -17.99
C VAL A 209 0.90 -17.93 -16.51
N GLN A 210 2.00 -17.32 -16.04
CA GLN A 210 2.45 -17.40 -14.65
C GLN A 210 1.39 -16.85 -13.68
N VAL A 211 0.87 -15.65 -13.92
CA VAL A 211 -0.13 -15.01 -13.05
C VAL A 211 -1.44 -15.79 -13.09
N LYS A 212 -1.91 -16.20 -14.29
CA LYS A 212 -3.11 -17.04 -14.45
C LYS A 212 -3.03 -18.36 -13.69
N LYS A 213 -1.87 -19.05 -13.70
CA LYS A 213 -1.64 -20.29 -12.92
C LYS A 213 -1.78 -20.03 -11.41
N ILE A 214 -1.21 -18.92 -10.91
CA ILE A 214 -1.31 -18.56 -9.48
C ILE A 214 -2.77 -18.21 -9.13
N GLU A 215 -3.48 -17.46 -9.96
CA GLU A 215 -4.90 -17.12 -9.75
C GLU A 215 -5.80 -18.36 -9.75
N LYS A 216 -5.57 -19.29 -10.67
CA LYS A 216 -6.29 -20.60 -10.69
C LYS A 216 -6.07 -21.35 -9.39
N ARG A 217 -4.83 -21.42 -8.90
CA ARG A 217 -4.50 -22.04 -7.61
C ARG A 217 -5.16 -21.32 -6.45
N LEU A 218 -5.11 -19.99 -6.43
CA LEU A 218 -5.77 -19.18 -5.41
C LEU A 218 -7.27 -19.45 -5.33
N LYS A 219 -7.96 -19.47 -6.47
CA LYS A 219 -9.40 -19.76 -6.57
C LYS A 219 -9.72 -21.17 -6.00
N ARG A 220 -8.88 -22.17 -6.29
CA ARG A 220 -9.02 -23.53 -5.74
C ARG A 220 -8.89 -23.57 -4.22
N GLU A 221 -7.83 -22.93 -3.66
CA GLU A 221 -7.61 -22.87 -2.21
C GLU A 221 -8.73 -22.08 -1.50
N GLN A 222 -9.25 -21.01 -2.09
CA GLN A 222 -10.37 -20.23 -1.56
C GLN A 222 -11.66 -21.08 -1.52
N ARG A 223 -11.98 -21.83 -2.59
CA ARG A 223 -13.13 -22.73 -2.63
C ARG A 223 -13.03 -23.84 -1.56
N SER A 224 -11.83 -24.42 -1.39
CA SER A 224 -11.57 -25.39 -0.33
C SER A 224 -11.79 -24.81 1.06
N LEU A 225 -11.31 -23.59 1.28
CA LEU A 225 -11.49 -22.87 2.54
C LEU A 225 -12.96 -22.55 2.83
N SER A 226 -13.70 -22.08 1.82
CA SER A 226 -15.14 -21.77 1.95
C SER A 226 -15.95 -23.00 2.35
N ARG A 227 -15.70 -24.15 1.70
CA ARG A 227 -16.37 -25.43 2.05
C ARG A 227 -16.06 -25.85 3.49
N LYS A 228 -14.81 -25.68 3.96
CA LYS A 228 -14.45 -25.98 5.36
C LYS A 228 -15.23 -25.12 6.35
N PHE A 229 -15.37 -23.82 6.08
CA PHE A 229 -16.17 -22.92 6.93
C PHE A 229 -17.67 -23.24 6.88
N GLU A 230 -18.19 -23.60 5.73
CA GLU A 230 -19.58 -23.98 5.57
C GLU A 230 -19.91 -25.26 6.35
N ASN A 231 -19.03 -26.27 6.30
CA ASN A 231 -19.17 -27.51 7.07
C ASN A 231 -19.16 -27.26 8.59
N ILE A 232 -18.33 -26.32 9.08
CA ILE A 232 -18.36 -25.92 10.50
C ILE A 232 -19.70 -25.27 10.85
N ARG A 233 -20.18 -24.37 9.98
CA ARG A 233 -21.45 -23.67 10.22
C ARG A 233 -22.64 -24.64 10.26
N LYS A 234 -22.67 -25.63 9.35
CA LYS A 234 -23.72 -26.64 9.29
C LYS A 234 -23.75 -27.55 10.53
N ARG A 235 -22.59 -27.81 11.15
CA ARG A 235 -22.49 -28.68 12.34
C ARG A 235 -22.80 -27.97 13.65
N GLY A 236 -22.86 -26.62 13.68
CA GLY A 236 -23.10 -25.84 14.89
C GLY A 236 -21.99 -25.89 15.94
N GLU A 237 -21.01 -26.75 15.79
CA GLU A 237 -19.95 -27.00 16.77
C GLU A 237 -18.66 -26.24 16.48
N GLN A 238 -17.90 -25.93 17.57
CA GLN A 238 -16.52 -25.46 17.42
C GLN A 238 -15.67 -26.60 16.84
N PRO A 239 -14.82 -26.33 15.84
CA PRO A 239 -14.02 -27.38 15.22
C PRO A 239 -13.01 -27.92 16.23
N ALA A 240 -12.89 -29.25 16.31
CA ALA A 240 -11.83 -29.92 17.08
C ALA A 240 -10.44 -29.35 16.70
N VAL A 241 -9.50 -29.36 17.64
CA VAL A 241 -8.17 -28.72 17.54
C VAL A 241 -7.47 -29.10 16.20
N ASN A 242 -7.47 -30.39 15.84
CA ASN A 242 -6.84 -30.86 14.61
C ASN A 242 -7.52 -30.35 13.32
N LYS A 243 -8.86 -30.22 13.32
CA LYS A 243 -9.61 -29.67 12.19
C LYS A 243 -9.34 -28.16 12.05
N ARG A 244 -9.17 -27.44 13.18
CA ARG A 244 -8.80 -26.04 13.18
C ARG A 244 -7.41 -25.81 12.62
N ALA A 245 -6.41 -26.63 12.98
CA ALA A 245 -5.05 -26.54 12.45
C ALA A 245 -5.02 -26.66 10.90
N ASN A 246 -5.83 -27.54 10.32
CA ASN A 246 -5.94 -27.69 8.87
C ASN A 246 -6.61 -26.48 8.18
N ILE A 247 -7.53 -25.80 8.85
CA ILE A 247 -8.11 -24.54 8.36
C ILE A 247 -7.09 -23.45 8.39
N ASP A 248 -6.34 -23.29 9.50
CA ASP A 248 -5.31 -22.27 9.65
C ASP A 248 -4.17 -22.45 8.61
N LYS A 249 -3.76 -23.70 8.32
CA LYS A 249 -2.84 -24.02 7.22
C LYS A 249 -3.39 -23.57 5.87
N ASN A 250 -4.69 -23.81 5.60
CA ASN A 250 -5.32 -23.40 4.35
C ASN A 250 -5.45 -21.86 4.27
N ILE A 251 -5.83 -21.17 5.35
CA ILE A 251 -5.82 -19.70 5.44
C ILE A 251 -4.44 -19.16 5.09
N LEU A 252 -3.38 -19.72 5.66
CA LEU A 252 -2.01 -19.31 5.39
C LEU A 252 -1.62 -19.51 3.91
N ARG A 253 -2.06 -20.62 3.27
CA ARG A 253 -1.84 -20.84 1.82
C ARG A 253 -2.53 -19.76 0.98
N VAL A 254 -3.78 -19.42 1.27
CA VAL A 254 -4.53 -18.36 0.59
C VAL A 254 -3.81 -17.02 0.77
N GLN A 255 -3.38 -16.68 1.99
CA GLN A 255 -2.63 -15.45 2.27
C GLN A 255 -1.31 -15.38 1.50
N LYS A 256 -0.55 -16.49 1.42
CA LYS A 256 0.71 -16.57 0.66
C LYS A 256 0.49 -16.35 -0.84
N LEU A 257 -0.58 -16.90 -1.41
CA LEU A 257 -0.91 -16.72 -2.82
C LEU A 257 -1.33 -15.28 -3.13
N HIS A 258 -2.14 -14.64 -2.28
CA HIS A 258 -2.46 -13.23 -2.39
C HIS A 258 -1.21 -12.34 -2.30
N ALA A 259 -0.33 -12.61 -1.32
CA ALA A 259 0.92 -11.88 -1.16
C ALA A 259 1.83 -12.02 -2.39
N ARG A 260 1.92 -13.24 -2.96
CA ARG A 260 2.71 -13.51 -4.19
C ARG A 260 2.18 -12.72 -5.37
N LEU A 261 0.86 -12.71 -5.62
CA LEU A 261 0.25 -11.93 -6.70
C LEU A 261 0.51 -10.43 -6.52
N ALA A 262 0.31 -9.91 -5.30
CA ALA A 262 0.56 -8.50 -5.00
C ALA A 262 2.04 -8.12 -5.24
N ASN A 263 2.98 -8.98 -4.85
CA ASN A 263 4.40 -8.74 -5.05
C ASN A 263 4.79 -8.76 -6.54
N ILE A 264 4.26 -9.69 -7.34
CA ILE A 264 4.50 -9.75 -8.79
C ILE A 264 4.02 -8.46 -9.46
N ARG A 265 2.78 -8.03 -9.14
CA ARG A 265 2.20 -6.80 -9.70
C ARG A 265 3.02 -5.56 -9.31
N LEU A 266 3.37 -5.44 -8.04
CA LEU A 266 4.16 -4.30 -7.56
C LEU A 266 5.57 -4.29 -8.13
N ALA A 267 6.23 -5.45 -8.26
CA ALA A 267 7.54 -5.56 -8.89
C ALA A 267 7.47 -5.13 -10.37
N TYR A 268 6.43 -5.54 -11.09
CA TYR A 268 6.20 -5.14 -12.47
C TYR A 268 5.98 -3.63 -12.60
N VAL A 269 5.13 -3.04 -11.76
CA VAL A 269 4.92 -1.58 -11.74
C VAL A 269 6.23 -0.85 -11.47
N LYS A 270 7.05 -1.32 -10.53
CA LYS A 270 8.37 -0.74 -10.25
C LYS A 270 9.32 -0.84 -11.45
N SER A 271 9.30 -1.96 -12.18
CA SER A 271 10.14 -2.11 -13.36
C SER A 271 9.73 -1.13 -14.47
N ILE A 272 8.43 -0.93 -14.69
CA ILE A 272 7.92 0.05 -15.67
C ILE A 272 8.32 1.47 -15.27
N VAL A 273 8.11 1.86 -14.01
CA VAL A 273 8.51 3.20 -13.54
C VAL A 273 10.00 3.43 -13.71
N ASN A 274 10.83 2.42 -13.40
CA ASN A 274 12.28 2.52 -13.61
C ASN A 274 12.65 2.63 -15.09
N ASP A 275 11.98 1.88 -15.96
CA ASP A 275 12.19 1.93 -17.41
C ASP A 275 11.82 3.30 -17.99
N VAL A 276 10.69 3.87 -17.57
CA VAL A 276 10.24 5.20 -17.95
C VAL A 276 11.25 6.28 -17.49
N VAL A 277 11.67 6.25 -16.23
CA VAL A 277 12.57 7.30 -15.67
C VAL A 277 14.00 7.17 -16.22
N LYS A 278 14.43 5.96 -16.61
CA LYS A 278 15.75 5.74 -17.26
C LYS A 278 15.90 6.47 -18.60
N THR A 279 14.82 6.78 -19.30
CA THR A 279 14.87 7.59 -20.53
C THR A 279 15.14 9.07 -20.26
N LYS A 280 15.14 9.48 -18.98
CA LYS A 280 15.45 10.85 -18.52
C LYS A 280 14.68 11.95 -19.26
N PRO A 281 13.36 11.83 -19.44
CA PRO A 281 12.59 12.87 -20.14
C PRO A 281 12.54 14.14 -19.32
N THR A 282 12.38 15.31 -19.97
CA THR A 282 12.18 16.58 -19.28
C THR A 282 10.88 16.58 -18.47
N PHE A 283 9.83 16.01 -19.06
CA PHE A 283 8.53 15.86 -18.41
C PHE A 283 7.84 14.56 -18.80
N ILE A 284 6.92 14.12 -17.97
CA ILE A 284 6.04 12.97 -18.23
C ILE A 284 4.61 13.42 -18.04
N THR A 285 3.75 13.20 -19.04
CA THR A 285 2.32 13.51 -18.97
C THR A 285 1.48 12.25 -18.86
N VAL A 286 0.56 12.21 -17.87
CA VAL A 286 -0.35 11.10 -17.60
C VAL A 286 -1.79 11.59 -17.47
N GLU A 287 -2.76 10.69 -17.62
CA GLU A 287 -4.18 10.99 -17.42
C GLU A 287 -4.58 11.01 -15.91
N ASP A 288 -5.65 11.74 -15.58
CA ASP A 288 -6.35 11.63 -14.27
C ASP A 288 -7.35 10.49 -14.28
N LEU A 289 -6.88 9.26 -14.10
CA LEU A 289 -7.76 8.10 -14.02
C LEU A 289 -8.63 8.11 -12.77
N ASN A 290 -9.97 8.12 -12.94
CA ASN A 290 -10.93 7.93 -11.85
C ASN A 290 -11.00 6.45 -11.40
N VAL A 291 -9.93 5.94 -10.82
CA VAL A 291 -9.83 4.55 -10.36
C VAL A 291 -10.98 4.15 -9.44
N LYS A 292 -11.42 5.06 -8.53
CA LYS A 292 -12.55 4.80 -7.63
C LYS A 292 -13.87 4.64 -8.39
N GLY A 293 -14.10 5.46 -9.40
CA GLY A 293 -15.28 5.36 -10.29
C GLY A 293 -15.27 4.08 -11.11
N MET A 294 -14.11 3.77 -11.73
CA MET A 294 -13.93 2.54 -12.52
C MET A 294 -14.15 1.27 -11.68
N MET A 295 -13.79 1.28 -10.41
CA MET A 295 -14.00 0.13 -9.50
C MET A 295 -15.47 -0.08 -9.09
N LYS A 296 -16.35 0.88 -9.30
CA LYS A 296 -17.82 0.70 -9.09
C LYS A 296 -18.44 -0.20 -10.16
N ASN A 297 -17.86 -0.24 -11.35
CA ASN A 297 -18.29 -1.13 -12.42
C ASN A 297 -17.92 -2.58 -12.08
N LYS A 298 -18.92 -3.43 -11.83
CA LYS A 298 -18.75 -4.84 -11.42
C LYS A 298 -17.94 -5.67 -12.43
N HIS A 299 -18.04 -5.38 -13.73
CA HIS A 299 -17.34 -6.09 -14.80
C HIS A 299 -15.86 -5.73 -14.88
N LEU A 300 -15.49 -4.48 -14.59
CA LEU A 300 -14.13 -3.96 -14.71
C LEU A 300 -13.37 -3.91 -13.39
N SER A 301 -14.06 -3.90 -12.25
CA SER A 301 -13.48 -3.69 -10.92
C SER A 301 -12.28 -4.59 -10.61
N LYS A 302 -12.38 -5.88 -10.93
CA LYS A 302 -11.27 -6.83 -10.75
C LYS A 302 -10.08 -6.48 -11.63
N ALA A 303 -10.28 -6.19 -12.90
CA ALA A 303 -9.21 -5.85 -13.84
C ALA A 303 -8.50 -4.55 -13.42
N VAL A 304 -9.27 -3.52 -13.08
CA VAL A 304 -8.75 -2.23 -12.59
C VAL A 304 -7.94 -2.39 -11.30
N ALA A 305 -8.47 -3.14 -10.31
CA ALA A 305 -7.76 -3.40 -9.06
C ALA A 305 -6.43 -4.13 -9.26
N GLN A 306 -6.36 -5.00 -10.28
CA GLN A 306 -5.17 -5.78 -10.60
C GLN A 306 -4.07 -4.98 -11.29
N GLN A 307 -4.38 -3.86 -11.96
CA GLN A 307 -3.41 -2.99 -12.63
C GLN A 307 -2.56 -2.16 -11.66
N CYS A 308 -3.04 -1.91 -10.43
CA CYS A 308 -2.30 -1.10 -9.45
C CYS A 308 -1.98 0.33 -9.93
N PHE A 309 -2.85 0.99 -10.69
CA PHE A 309 -2.64 2.34 -11.24
C PHE A 309 -2.26 3.38 -10.18
N TYR A 310 -2.87 3.31 -8.98
CA TYR A 310 -2.50 4.21 -7.89
C TYR A 310 -1.05 4.02 -7.44
N ALA A 311 -0.58 2.77 -7.38
CA ALA A 311 0.82 2.49 -7.03
C ALA A 311 1.77 2.99 -8.12
N PHE A 312 1.41 2.86 -9.40
CA PHE A 312 2.17 3.40 -10.52
C PHE A 312 2.32 4.92 -10.41
N LYS A 313 1.20 5.65 -10.27
CA LYS A 313 1.21 7.12 -10.12
C LYS A 313 2.06 7.58 -8.95
N THR A 314 1.91 6.92 -7.77
CA THR A 314 2.66 7.27 -6.56
C THR A 314 4.17 7.02 -6.71
N LEU A 315 4.55 5.88 -7.28
CA LEU A 315 5.95 5.54 -7.52
C LEU A 315 6.57 6.45 -8.58
N LEU A 316 5.83 6.74 -9.65
CA LEU A 316 6.27 7.64 -10.72
C LEU A 316 6.51 9.05 -10.16
N SER A 317 5.55 9.62 -9.42
CA SER A 317 5.71 10.94 -8.78
C SER A 317 6.93 10.99 -7.85
N THR A 318 7.15 9.93 -7.04
CA THR A 318 8.32 9.85 -6.17
C THR A 318 9.62 9.85 -6.99
N LYS A 319 9.67 9.08 -8.06
CA LYS A 319 10.84 8.98 -8.92
C LYS A 319 11.08 10.25 -9.73
N CYS A 320 10.05 10.86 -10.28
CA CYS A 320 10.15 12.14 -10.97
C CYS A 320 10.75 13.20 -10.07
N ARG A 321 10.30 13.30 -8.79
CA ARG A 321 10.88 14.21 -7.80
C ARG A 321 12.35 13.91 -7.49
N GLU A 322 12.73 12.62 -7.40
CA GLU A 322 14.11 12.20 -7.18
C GLU A 322 15.05 12.61 -8.33
N TYR A 323 14.56 12.62 -9.55
CA TYR A 323 15.35 12.88 -10.77
C TYR A 323 15.15 14.27 -11.37
N GLY A 324 14.31 15.12 -10.78
CA GLY A 324 14.01 16.46 -11.32
C GLY A 324 13.17 16.46 -12.58
N ILE A 325 12.43 15.36 -12.86
CA ILE A 325 11.51 15.22 -13.99
C ILE A 325 10.18 15.86 -13.63
N GLU A 326 9.62 16.71 -14.49
CA GLU A 326 8.30 17.29 -14.29
C GLU A 326 7.22 16.26 -14.57
N LEU A 327 6.37 15.94 -13.59
CA LEU A 327 5.21 15.05 -13.75
C LEU A 327 3.95 15.90 -13.97
N ARG A 328 3.38 15.80 -15.16
CA ARG A 328 2.17 16.49 -15.60
C ARG A 328 0.96 15.57 -15.57
N GLN A 329 -0.17 16.09 -15.20
CA GLN A 329 -1.45 15.40 -15.25
C GLN A 329 -2.46 16.24 -16.03
N VAL A 330 -3.05 15.67 -17.09
CA VAL A 330 -4.15 16.31 -17.83
C VAL A 330 -5.46 16.17 -17.06
N ASP A 331 -6.45 17.00 -17.44
CA ASP A 331 -7.81 16.88 -16.92
C ASP A 331 -8.40 15.50 -17.22
N ARG A 332 -9.33 15.08 -16.37
CA ARG A 332 -10.01 13.78 -16.50
C ARG A 332 -10.77 13.61 -17.79
N PHE A 333 -11.30 14.68 -18.34
CA PHE A 333 -12.08 14.68 -19.56
C PHE A 333 -11.27 15.08 -20.79
N TYR A 334 -9.93 15.17 -20.64
CA TYR A 334 -9.06 15.43 -21.77
C TYR A 334 -9.24 14.33 -22.84
N PRO A 335 -9.61 14.69 -24.11
CA PRO A 335 -10.00 13.72 -25.11
C PRO A 335 -8.78 13.08 -25.81
N SER A 336 -7.84 12.52 -25.02
CA SER A 336 -6.59 11.95 -25.50
C SER A 336 -6.79 10.93 -26.62
N SER A 337 -7.74 10.00 -26.46
CA SER A 337 -8.02 8.95 -27.44
C SER A 337 -8.95 9.37 -28.58
N LYS A 338 -9.65 10.51 -28.47
CA LYS A 338 -10.63 11.01 -29.47
C LYS A 338 -10.06 12.11 -30.37
N THR A 339 -8.88 12.61 -30.09
CA THR A 339 -8.23 13.68 -30.85
C THR A 339 -7.18 13.07 -31.76
N CYS A 340 -7.10 13.53 -33.02
CA CYS A 340 -6.04 13.11 -33.91
C CYS A 340 -4.70 13.71 -33.48
N SER A 341 -3.68 12.87 -33.28
CA SER A 341 -2.33 13.34 -32.92
C SER A 341 -1.60 14.09 -34.06
N CYS A 342 -2.10 13.99 -35.27
CA CYS A 342 -1.54 14.68 -36.42
C CYS A 342 -2.17 16.07 -36.62
N CYS A 343 -3.49 16.15 -36.84
CA CYS A 343 -4.19 17.39 -37.20
C CYS A 343 -5.00 18.03 -36.06
N GLY A 344 -5.16 17.37 -34.91
CA GLY A 344 -5.93 17.87 -33.77
C GLY A 344 -7.45 17.74 -33.91
N GLN A 345 -7.98 17.22 -35.01
CA GLN A 345 -9.41 17.03 -35.21
C GLN A 345 -9.97 16.02 -34.23
N LYS A 346 -11.15 16.30 -33.64
CA LYS A 346 -11.84 15.40 -32.70
C LYS A 346 -12.82 14.50 -33.45
N LYS A 347 -12.74 13.20 -33.17
CA LYS A 347 -13.68 12.19 -33.64
C LYS A 347 -14.68 11.85 -32.55
N SER A 348 -15.96 12.20 -32.73
CA SER A 348 -17.04 12.01 -31.73
C SER A 348 -17.52 10.56 -31.65
N ASP A 349 -17.56 9.87 -32.79
CA ASP A 349 -18.13 8.54 -33.02
C ASP A 349 -17.21 7.36 -32.68
N LEU A 350 -15.99 7.62 -32.18
CA LEU A 350 -15.03 6.59 -31.81
C LEU A 350 -15.55 5.73 -30.65
N LYS A 351 -15.78 4.44 -30.93
CA LYS A 351 -16.26 3.46 -29.95
C LYS A 351 -15.12 2.93 -29.06
N LEU A 352 -15.47 2.45 -27.87
CA LEU A 352 -14.48 1.82 -26.95
C LEU A 352 -13.88 0.53 -27.51
N SER A 353 -14.57 -0.14 -28.44
CA SER A 353 -14.10 -1.34 -29.14
C SER A 353 -13.02 -1.05 -30.19
N ASP A 354 -13.00 0.16 -30.74
CA ASP A 354 -12.11 0.52 -31.82
C ASP A 354 -10.66 0.58 -31.32
N ARG A 355 -9.77 -0.06 -32.03
CA ARG A 355 -8.35 -0.18 -31.67
C ARG A 355 -7.44 0.63 -32.58
N VAL A 356 -7.93 0.93 -33.76
CA VAL A 356 -7.24 1.79 -34.73
C VAL A 356 -7.98 3.12 -34.79
N TYR A 357 -7.23 4.19 -34.68
CA TYR A 357 -7.72 5.54 -34.90
C TYR A 357 -7.46 5.90 -36.38
N THR A 358 -8.52 6.24 -37.10
CA THR A 358 -8.45 6.69 -38.48
C THR A 358 -9.01 8.10 -38.59
N CYS A 359 -8.30 9.01 -39.24
CA CYS A 359 -8.68 10.41 -39.38
C CYS A 359 -8.77 10.78 -40.89
N ASP A 360 -9.61 11.74 -41.21
CA ASP A 360 -9.78 12.25 -42.57
C ASP A 360 -8.49 12.91 -43.11
N CYS A 361 -7.57 13.30 -42.23
CA CYS A 361 -6.24 13.78 -42.66
C CYS A 361 -5.29 12.66 -43.15
N GLY A 362 -5.77 11.41 -43.23
CA GLY A 362 -4.97 10.26 -43.64
C GLY A 362 -4.22 9.56 -42.49
N ASN A 363 -4.30 10.07 -41.25
CA ASN A 363 -3.61 9.44 -40.11
C ASN A 363 -4.31 8.15 -39.72
N VAL A 364 -3.60 7.02 -39.75
CA VAL A 364 -4.05 5.69 -39.30
C VAL A 364 -3.05 5.17 -38.28
N ILE A 365 -3.47 5.05 -37.01
CA ILE A 365 -2.57 4.76 -35.90
C ILE A 365 -3.29 3.90 -34.83
N ASP A 366 -2.54 3.12 -34.03
CA ASP A 366 -3.10 2.48 -32.82
C ASP A 366 -3.68 3.54 -31.88
N ARG A 367 -4.89 3.32 -31.39
CA ARG A 367 -5.63 4.28 -30.57
C ARG A 367 -4.91 4.65 -29.28
N ASP A 368 -4.31 3.67 -28.61
CA ASP A 368 -3.64 3.88 -27.33
C ASP A 368 -2.30 4.62 -27.57
N LEU A 369 -1.64 4.38 -28.73
CA LEU A 369 -0.47 5.16 -29.16
C LEU A 369 -0.88 6.60 -29.53
N ASN A 370 -1.96 6.80 -30.26
CA ASN A 370 -2.51 8.13 -30.56
C ASN A 370 -2.78 8.91 -29.26
N ALA A 371 -3.40 8.26 -28.27
CA ALA A 371 -3.66 8.86 -26.96
C ALA A 371 -2.37 9.29 -26.25
N SER A 372 -1.34 8.44 -26.28
CA SER A 372 -0.06 8.75 -25.63
C SER A 372 0.68 9.94 -26.31
N ILE A 373 0.57 10.08 -27.63
CA ILE A 373 1.12 11.24 -28.36
C ILE A 373 0.33 12.51 -28.01
N ASN A 374 -1.00 12.45 -27.94
CA ASN A 374 -1.81 13.58 -27.50
C ASN A 374 -1.50 14.01 -26.04
N LEU A 375 -1.18 13.06 -25.17
CA LEU A 375 -0.72 13.37 -23.81
C LEU A 375 0.62 14.08 -23.80
N LEU A 376 1.55 13.68 -24.68
CA LEU A 376 2.84 14.36 -24.87
C LEU A 376 2.63 15.83 -25.31
N GLN A 377 1.70 16.06 -26.25
CA GLN A 377 1.42 17.37 -26.84
C GLN A 377 0.46 18.23 -26.00
N ALA A 378 -0.05 17.74 -24.88
CA ALA A 378 -1.03 18.43 -24.06
C ALA A 378 -0.53 19.80 -23.55
N LYS A 379 -1.28 20.86 -23.87
CA LYS A 379 -0.98 22.25 -23.48
C LYS A 379 -1.55 22.62 -22.11
N LYS A 380 -2.63 21.95 -21.64
CA LYS A 380 -3.29 22.20 -20.35
C LYS A 380 -3.08 21.00 -19.43
N TYR A 381 -2.43 21.22 -18.29
CA TYR A 381 -2.12 20.18 -17.31
C TYR A 381 -1.87 20.78 -15.92
N THR A 382 -1.90 19.92 -14.90
CA THR A 382 -1.49 20.24 -13.54
C THR A 382 -0.15 19.58 -13.24
N ILE A 383 0.79 20.30 -12.62
CA ILE A 383 2.08 19.75 -12.20
C ILE A 383 1.91 19.05 -10.84
N LEU A 384 2.40 17.81 -10.74
CA LEU A 384 2.30 16.96 -9.55
C LEU A 384 3.62 16.82 -8.76
N THR A 385 4.73 17.33 -9.26
CA THR A 385 6.07 17.26 -8.64
C THR A 385 6.53 18.59 -8.11
#